data_4c80b4def0c3382c7ee83f277cecb5bc
#
_entry.id   4c80b4def0c3382c7ee83f277cecb5bc
#
_cell.length_a   1.000
_cell.length_b   1.000
_cell.length_c   1.000
_cell.angle_alpha   90.00
_cell.angle_beta   90.00
_cell.angle_gamma   90.00
#
_symmetry.space_group_name_H-M   'P 1'
#
loop_
_entity.id
_entity.type
_entity.pdbx_description
1 polymer ?
#
loop_
_entity_poly.entity_id
_entity_poly.type
_entity_poly.pdbx_seq_one_letter_code
_entity_poly.pdbx_strand_id
1 'polypeptide(L)'
;MPNILIVEDDININNLLCEVLRKAGYMCEQAFSGTEAKLLLDIKEKAYTLVLLDLMLPGASGEEVLKEIRKQGRLPVIVLTAKDSIDDKIGVLTNGADDYITKPFEIREVLARIQVQLRHIEAETEAETEVKTKAGIQEGQGSGRLEFRDMVLTRSTFEVSIGGRVLPKITKQEFAILELLLKNPKQVFSKEDIFEYAWDEPYMGETKTLDVHISNIRKKIKTVTPDEYIETIWGIGYRLHE
;
A
#
# COMPACT_ATOMS: atom_id res chain seq x y z
N MET A 1 -9.43 -0.27 -17.84
CA MET A 1 -9.66 -1.46 -17.00
C MET A 1 -8.38 -1.77 -16.25
N PRO A 2 -8.44 -1.96 -14.91
CA PRO A 2 -7.27 -2.32 -14.15
C PRO A 2 -6.68 -3.64 -14.63
N ASN A 3 -5.35 -3.71 -14.72
CA ASN A 3 -4.61 -4.89 -15.16
C ASN A 3 -3.83 -5.47 -13.97
N ILE A 4 -4.14 -6.71 -13.59
CA ILE A 4 -3.61 -7.37 -12.39
C ILE A 4 -2.63 -8.48 -12.83
N LEU A 5 -1.41 -8.43 -12.31
CA LEU A 5 -0.45 -9.52 -12.45
C LEU A 5 -0.65 -10.52 -11.30
N ILE A 6 -0.89 -11.77 -11.65
CA ILE A 6 -1.00 -12.88 -10.70
C ILE A 6 0.29 -13.68 -10.77
N VAL A 7 0.99 -13.80 -9.65
CA VAL A 7 2.24 -14.56 -9.54
C VAL A 7 2.04 -15.67 -8.52
N GLU A 8 1.77 -16.87 -9.01
CA GLU A 8 1.39 -18.05 -8.23
C GLU A 8 1.79 -19.31 -9.02
N ASP A 9 2.54 -20.21 -8.41
CA ASP A 9 3.05 -21.42 -9.10
C ASP A 9 2.03 -22.55 -9.17
N ASP A 10 1.07 -22.62 -8.22
CA ASP A 10 -0.04 -23.55 -8.30
C ASP A 10 -0.99 -23.17 -9.44
N ILE A 11 -1.00 -23.97 -10.48
CA ILE A 11 -1.80 -23.75 -11.69
C ILE A 11 -3.29 -23.63 -11.38
N ASN A 12 -3.81 -24.37 -10.41
CA ASN A 12 -5.23 -24.36 -10.07
C ASN A 12 -5.60 -23.06 -9.36
N ILE A 13 -4.77 -22.61 -8.41
CA ILE A 13 -4.97 -21.35 -7.69
C ILE A 13 -4.84 -20.17 -8.66
N ASN A 14 -3.80 -20.18 -9.49
CA ASN A 14 -3.54 -19.10 -10.46
C ASN A 14 -4.71 -18.97 -11.46
N ASN A 15 -5.17 -20.10 -12.02
CA ASN A 15 -6.31 -20.10 -12.95
C ASN A 15 -7.61 -19.68 -12.26
N LEU A 16 -7.87 -20.14 -11.03
CA LEU A 16 -9.04 -19.74 -10.25
C LEU A 16 -9.06 -18.22 -10.03
N LEU A 17 -7.96 -17.65 -9.58
CA LEU A 17 -7.82 -16.20 -9.38
C LEU A 17 -8.06 -15.45 -10.69
N CYS A 18 -7.42 -15.89 -11.79
CA CYS A 18 -7.59 -15.28 -13.10
C CYS A 18 -9.05 -15.29 -13.58
N GLU A 19 -9.74 -16.42 -13.43
CA GLU A 19 -11.15 -16.57 -13.82
C GLU A 19 -12.05 -15.61 -13.01
N VAL A 20 -11.88 -15.59 -11.70
CA VAL A 20 -12.68 -14.75 -10.80
C VAL A 20 -12.44 -13.28 -11.05
N LEU A 21 -11.19 -12.86 -11.22
CA LEU A 21 -10.85 -11.48 -11.50
C LEU A 21 -11.41 -11.01 -12.85
N ARG A 22 -11.36 -11.84 -13.88
CA ARG A 22 -11.99 -11.53 -15.18
C ARG A 22 -13.51 -11.39 -15.06
N LYS A 23 -14.17 -12.24 -14.28
CA LYS A 23 -15.60 -12.11 -13.98
C LYS A 23 -15.93 -10.82 -13.23
N ALA A 24 -15.02 -10.33 -12.40
CA ALA A 24 -15.13 -9.05 -11.69
C ALA A 24 -14.78 -7.82 -12.56
N GLY A 25 -14.42 -8.01 -13.84
CA GLY A 25 -14.15 -6.91 -14.78
C GLY A 25 -12.69 -6.45 -14.82
N TYR A 26 -11.74 -7.23 -14.28
CA TYR A 26 -10.32 -6.94 -14.34
C TYR A 26 -9.63 -7.62 -15.53
N MET A 27 -8.59 -7.01 -16.07
CA MET A 27 -7.65 -7.72 -16.93
C MET A 27 -6.65 -8.47 -16.05
N CYS A 28 -6.23 -9.67 -16.48
CA CYS A 28 -5.30 -10.50 -15.71
C CYS A 28 -4.21 -11.06 -16.62
N GLU A 29 -2.99 -10.98 -16.12
CA GLU A 29 -1.85 -11.70 -16.66
C GLU A 29 -1.31 -12.64 -15.58
N GLN A 30 -0.84 -13.82 -15.99
CA GLN A 30 -0.43 -14.90 -15.11
C GLN A 30 1.08 -15.14 -15.26
N ALA A 31 1.77 -15.29 -14.14
CA ALA A 31 3.13 -15.78 -14.02
C ALA A 31 3.16 -16.97 -13.08
N PHE A 32 3.89 -18.01 -13.44
CA PHE A 32 3.98 -19.27 -12.68
C PHE A 32 5.34 -19.44 -11.98
N SER A 33 6.17 -18.38 -12.02
CA SER A 33 7.44 -18.34 -11.32
C SER A 33 7.87 -16.90 -11.05
N GLY A 34 8.72 -16.71 -10.05
CA GLY A 34 9.28 -15.38 -9.78
C GLY A 34 10.17 -14.86 -10.90
N THR A 35 10.83 -15.76 -11.65
CA THR A 35 11.62 -15.36 -12.82
C THR A 35 10.74 -14.82 -13.94
N GLU A 36 9.63 -15.49 -14.23
CA GLU A 36 8.65 -15.04 -15.22
C GLU A 36 8.02 -13.71 -14.81
N ALA A 37 7.66 -13.57 -13.53
CA ALA A 37 7.14 -12.31 -13.00
C ALA A 37 8.10 -11.13 -13.24
N LYS A 38 9.39 -11.31 -12.96
CA LYS A 38 10.40 -10.27 -13.23
C LYS A 38 10.47 -9.89 -14.69
N LEU A 39 10.44 -10.87 -15.61
CA LEU A 39 10.42 -10.61 -17.05
C LEU A 39 9.19 -9.81 -17.48
N LEU A 40 8.01 -10.15 -16.95
CA LEU A 40 6.77 -9.44 -17.24
C LEU A 40 6.78 -8.00 -16.70
N LEU A 41 7.34 -7.79 -15.50
CA LEU A 41 7.48 -6.47 -14.89
C LEU A 41 8.46 -5.55 -15.63
N ASP A 42 9.45 -6.11 -16.32
CA ASP A 42 10.42 -5.35 -17.11
C ASP A 42 9.86 -4.86 -18.46
N ILE A 43 8.73 -5.38 -18.91
CA ILE A 43 8.08 -4.98 -20.16
C ILE A 43 7.39 -3.63 -19.93
N LYS A 44 8.03 -2.53 -20.37
CA LYS A 44 7.55 -1.15 -20.17
C LYS A 44 6.15 -0.84 -20.75
N GLU A 45 5.70 -1.62 -21.72
CA GLU A 45 4.41 -1.48 -22.37
C GLU A 45 3.27 -2.06 -21.54
N LYS A 46 3.57 -2.88 -20.54
CA LYS A 46 2.61 -3.51 -19.63
C LYS A 46 2.48 -2.69 -18.36
N ALA A 47 1.45 -1.87 -18.31
CA ALA A 47 1.11 -1.14 -17.10
C ALA A 47 0.23 -2.03 -16.20
N TYR A 48 0.80 -2.61 -15.15
CA TYR A 48 0.04 -3.27 -14.10
C TYR A 48 -0.46 -2.24 -13.09
N THR A 49 -1.67 -2.47 -12.58
CA THR A 49 -2.27 -1.63 -11.54
C THR A 49 -2.19 -2.26 -10.15
N LEU A 50 -1.96 -3.59 -10.08
CA LEU A 50 -1.80 -4.34 -8.84
C LEU A 50 -1.09 -5.67 -9.14
N VAL A 51 -0.38 -6.19 -8.15
CA VAL A 51 0.21 -7.55 -8.19
C VAL A 51 -0.35 -8.38 -7.03
N LEU A 52 -0.84 -9.59 -7.34
CA LEU A 52 -1.03 -10.66 -6.37
C LEU A 52 0.23 -11.53 -6.40
N LEU A 53 0.90 -11.71 -5.29
CA LEU A 53 2.23 -12.31 -5.24
C LEU A 53 2.31 -13.42 -4.21
N ASP A 54 2.53 -14.66 -4.62
CA ASP A 54 2.97 -15.71 -3.68
C ASP A 54 4.45 -15.51 -3.32
N LEU A 55 4.81 -15.84 -2.10
CA LEU A 55 6.20 -15.83 -1.64
C LEU A 55 6.95 -17.11 -2.00
N MET A 56 6.23 -18.22 -2.05
CA MET A 56 6.82 -19.55 -2.26
C MET A 56 6.84 -19.91 -3.75
N LEU A 57 7.69 -19.21 -4.51
CA LEU A 57 7.77 -19.36 -5.97
C LEU A 57 9.03 -20.12 -6.40
N PRO A 58 8.98 -20.87 -7.48
CA PRO A 58 10.15 -21.43 -8.12
C PRO A 58 10.96 -20.35 -8.83
N GLY A 59 12.27 -20.56 -8.93
CA GLY A 59 13.21 -19.61 -9.52
C GLY A 59 13.55 -18.47 -8.57
N ALA A 60 13.12 -17.24 -8.91
CA ALA A 60 13.24 -16.12 -7.99
C ALA A 60 12.16 -16.18 -6.91
N SER A 61 12.53 -15.95 -5.65
CA SER A 61 11.55 -15.92 -4.55
C SER A 61 10.58 -14.73 -4.67
N GLY A 62 9.37 -14.85 -4.08
CA GLY A 62 8.43 -13.73 -4.05
C GLY A 62 8.98 -12.49 -3.33
N GLU A 63 9.85 -12.69 -2.33
CA GLU A 63 10.54 -11.56 -1.67
C GLU A 63 11.49 -10.82 -2.63
N GLU A 64 12.16 -11.54 -3.52
CA GLU A 64 13.02 -10.92 -4.54
C GLU A 64 12.21 -10.19 -5.59
N VAL A 65 11.04 -10.73 -5.97
CA VAL A 65 10.09 -10.06 -6.88
C VAL A 65 9.56 -8.79 -6.21
N LEU A 66 9.15 -8.85 -4.95
CA LEU A 66 8.69 -7.68 -4.20
C LEU A 66 9.74 -6.58 -4.13
N LYS A 67 10.99 -6.94 -3.84
CA LYS A 67 12.11 -5.98 -3.83
C LYS A 67 12.31 -5.32 -5.20
N GLU A 68 12.15 -6.07 -6.29
CA GLU A 68 12.29 -5.53 -7.65
C GLU A 68 11.15 -4.56 -7.97
N ILE A 69 9.90 -4.91 -7.65
CA ILE A 69 8.75 -4.01 -7.80
C ILE A 69 9.00 -2.70 -7.03
N ARG A 70 9.52 -2.78 -5.81
CA ARG A 70 9.79 -1.59 -4.99
C ARG A 70 10.94 -0.72 -5.52
N LYS A 71 11.86 -1.26 -6.29
CA LYS A 71 12.87 -0.43 -6.99
C LYS A 71 12.27 0.35 -8.15
N GLN A 72 11.31 -0.23 -8.85
CA GLN A 72 10.69 0.38 -10.04
C GLN A 72 9.59 1.40 -9.70
N GLY A 73 8.95 1.31 -8.53
CA GLY A 73 7.89 2.24 -8.16
C GLY A 73 6.98 1.79 -7.03
N ARG A 74 5.74 2.30 -7.07
CA ARG A 74 4.73 2.12 -6.02
C ARG A 74 3.59 1.19 -6.44
N LEU A 75 3.82 0.30 -7.37
CA LEU A 75 2.83 -0.67 -7.80
C LEU A 75 2.31 -1.45 -6.57
N PRO A 76 1.01 -1.42 -6.27
CA PRO A 76 0.44 -2.12 -5.13
C PRO A 76 0.67 -3.62 -5.21
N VAL A 77 1.08 -4.22 -4.09
CA VAL A 77 1.34 -5.66 -3.97
C VAL A 77 0.57 -6.22 -2.80
N ILE A 78 -0.33 -7.17 -3.08
CA ILE A 78 -0.96 -8.01 -2.07
C ILE A 78 -0.24 -9.35 -2.09
N VAL A 79 0.33 -9.73 -0.96
CA VAL A 79 1.06 -11.00 -0.82
C VAL A 79 0.10 -12.12 -0.44
N LEU A 80 0.15 -13.22 -1.17
CA LEU A 80 -0.52 -14.48 -0.83
C LEU A 80 0.49 -15.37 -0.09
N THR A 81 0.19 -15.82 1.12
CA THR A 81 1.16 -16.59 1.91
C THR A 81 0.52 -17.73 2.69
N ALA A 82 1.19 -18.89 2.71
CA ALA A 82 0.84 -19.99 3.60
C ALA A 82 1.38 -19.81 5.03
N LYS A 83 2.18 -18.77 5.26
CA LYS A 83 2.83 -18.51 6.54
C LYS A 83 1.87 -17.79 7.48
N ASP A 84 1.45 -18.47 8.53
CA ASP A 84 0.51 -17.96 9.54
C ASP A 84 1.18 -17.30 10.73
N SER A 85 2.52 -17.41 10.86
CA SER A 85 3.21 -16.82 11.99
C SER A 85 3.17 -15.29 11.91
N ILE A 86 3.06 -14.66 13.06
CA ILE A 86 3.05 -13.20 13.18
C ILE A 86 4.35 -12.59 12.66
N ASP A 87 5.47 -13.26 12.90
CA ASP A 87 6.79 -12.78 12.49
C ASP A 87 6.94 -12.80 10.96
N ASP A 88 6.36 -13.80 10.29
CA ASP A 88 6.35 -13.87 8.84
C ASP A 88 5.49 -12.74 8.22
N LYS A 89 4.29 -12.49 8.76
CA LYS A 89 3.40 -11.39 8.34
C LYS A 89 4.07 -10.04 8.53
N ILE A 90 4.73 -9.83 9.67
CA ILE A 90 5.55 -8.64 9.95
C ILE A 90 6.69 -8.52 8.93
N GLY A 91 7.36 -9.61 8.61
CA GLY A 91 8.45 -9.64 7.63
C GLY A 91 7.99 -9.18 6.24
N VAL A 92 6.85 -9.68 5.77
CA VAL A 92 6.28 -9.33 4.46
C VAL A 92 5.95 -7.84 4.35
N LEU A 93 5.25 -7.29 5.33
CA LEU A 93 4.90 -5.87 5.36
C LEU A 93 6.14 -4.97 5.55
N THR A 94 7.13 -5.43 6.35
CA THR A 94 8.39 -4.72 6.53
C THR A 94 9.20 -4.68 5.23
N ASN A 95 9.09 -5.71 4.37
CA ASN A 95 9.71 -5.76 3.06
C ASN A 95 8.97 -4.91 2.01
N GLY A 96 7.87 -4.24 2.40
CA GLY A 96 7.18 -3.25 1.60
C GLY A 96 5.93 -3.76 0.87
N ALA A 97 5.36 -4.91 1.22
CA ALA A 97 4.03 -5.28 0.76
C ALA A 97 2.99 -4.26 1.26
N ASP A 98 1.96 -4.01 0.48
CA ASP A 98 0.88 -3.10 0.87
C ASP A 98 -0.15 -3.83 1.73
N ASP A 99 -0.37 -5.12 1.44
CA ASP A 99 -1.27 -5.98 2.19
C ASP A 99 -0.86 -7.45 2.05
N TYR A 100 -1.47 -8.34 2.82
CA TYR A 100 -1.28 -9.79 2.70
C TYR A 100 -2.60 -10.53 2.90
N ILE A 101 -2.66 -11.75 2.34
CA ILE A 101 -3.76 -12.70 2.49
C ILE A 101 -3.17 -14.05 2.85
N THR A 102 -3.69 -14.71 3.89
CA THR A 102 -3.23 -16.04 4.29
C THR A 102 -3.94 -17.15 3.53
N LYS A 103 -3.19 -18.14 3.08
CA LYS A 103 -3.74 -19.37 2.49
C LYS A 103 -4.11 -20.38 3.60
N PRO A 104 -5.29 -21.03 3.54
CA PRO A 104 -6.31 -20.92 2.50
C PRO A 104 -7.14 -19.65 2.65
N PHE A 105 -7.51 -19.03 1.53
CA PHE A 105 -8.26 -17.77 1.51
C PHE A 105 -9.64 -17.93 0.87
N GLU A 106 -10.53 -17.05 1.26
CA GLU A 106 -11.83 -16.87 0.62
C GLU A 106 -11.70 -15.96 -0.59
N ILE A 107 -12.30 -16.34 -1.71
CA ILE A 107 -12.28 -15.51 -2.94
C ILE A 107 -12.85 -14.09 -2.70
N ARG A 108 -13.86 -13.98 -1.83
CA ARG A 108 -14.46 -12.69 -1.47
C ARG A 108 -13.46 -11.77 -0.77
N GLU A 109 -12.60 -12.31 0.07
CA GLU A 109 -11.53 -11.56 0.72
C GLU A 109 -10.55 -11.01 -0.31
N VAL A 110 -10.09 -11.85 -1.25
CA VAL A 110 -9.18 -11.42 -2.32
C VAL A 110 -9.77 -10.25 -3.12
N LEU A 111 -11.04 -10.37 -3.53
CA LEU A 111 -11.72 -9.32 -4.29
C LEU A 111 -11.88 -8.04 -3.48
N ALA A 112 -12.26 -8.13 -2.20
CA ALA A 112 -12.40 -6.96 -1.33
C ALA A 112 -11.08 -6.21 -1.20
N ARG A 113 -9.98 -6.91 -0.87
CA ARG A 113 -8.66 -6.29 -0.73
C ARG A 113 -8.13 -5.67 -2.04
N ILE A 114 -8.40 -6.29 -3.19
CA ILE A 114 -8.09 -5.71 -4.49
C ILE A 114 -8.86 -4.42 -4.71
N GLN A 115 -10.18 -4.41 -4.43
CA GLN A 115 -11.01 -3.21 -4.58
C GLN A 115 -10.51 -2.05 -3.72
N VAL A 116 -10.11 -2.34 -2.48
CA VAL A 116 -9.51 -1.36 -1.58
C VAL A 116 -8.24 -0.77 -2.19
N GLN A 117 -7.33 -1.62 -2.66
CA GLN A 117 -6.09 -1.17 -3.27
C GLN A 117 -6.31 -0.35 -4.55
N LEU A 118 -7.32 -0.66 -5.37
CA LEU A 118 -7.60 0.03 -6.62
C LEU A 118 -8.40 1.34 -6.43
N ARG A 119 -9.32 1.40 -5.47
CA ARG A 119 -10.17 2.57 -5.21
C ARG A 119 -9.37 3.84 -4.93
N HIS A 120 -8.29 3.71 -4.22
CA HIS A 120 -7.40 4.83 -3.96
C HIS A 120 -6.64 5.31 -5.20
N ILE A 121 -6.40 4.45 -6.20
CA ILE A 121 -5.78 4.84 -7.48
C ILE A 121 -6.77 5.69 -8.30
N GLU A 122 -8.04 5.33 -8.29
CA GLU A 122 -9.10 6.08 -8.98
C GLU A 122 -9.31 7.46 -8.35
N ALA A 123 -9.33 7.55 -7.02
CA ALA A 123 -9.41 8.82 -6.31
C ALA A 123 -8.19 9.74 -6.58
N GLU A 124 -7.02 9.16 -6.80
CA GLU A 124 -5.81 9.90 -7.22
C GLU A 124 -5.95 10.45 -8.64
N THR A 125 -6.47 9.64 -9.57
CA THR A 125 -6.66 10.03 -10.98
C THR A 125 -7.73 11.12 -11.12
N GLU A 126 -8.80 11.06 -10.33
CA GLU A 126 -9.86 12.09 -10.29
C GLU A 126 -9.34 13.40 -9.69
N ALA A 127 -8.56 13.34 -8.61
CA ALA A 127 -7.92 14.51 -8.03
C ALA A 127 -6.93 15.19 -9.00
N GLU A 128 -6.14 14.42 -9.76
CA GLU A 128 -5.25 14.96 -10.80
C GLU A 128 -6.02 15.57 -11.98
N THR A 129 -7.18 15.01 -12.33
CA THR A 129 -8.01 15.52 -13.42
C THR A 129 -8.71 16.81 -13.01
N GLU A 130 -9.19 16.92 -11.77
CA GLU A 130 -9.77 18.16 -11.25
C GLU A 130 -8.74 19.30 -11.13
N VAL A 131 -7.50 19.00 -10.77
CA VAL A 131 -6.41 19.99 -10.71
C VAL A 131 -6.05 20.53 -12.10
N LYS A 132 -6.05 19.68 -13.12
CA LYS A 132 -5.78 20.10 -14.51
C LYS A 132 -6.91 20.94 -15.13
N THR A 133 -8.16 20.74 -14.68
CA THR A 133 -9.32 21.50 -15.19
C THR A 133 -9.54 22.83 -14.48
N LYS A 134 -8.97 23.02 -13.26
CA LYS A 134 -9.11 24.22 -12.44
C LYS A 134 -7.89 25.16 -12.45
N ALA A 135 -6.93 24.96 -13.36
CA ALA A 135 -5.76 25.84 -13.52
C ALA A 135 -6.08 27.25 -14.06
N GLY A 136 -7.21 27.79 -13.65
CA GLY A 136 -7.60 29.17 -13.89
C GLY A 136 -8.65 29.59 -12.89
N ILE A 137 -8.26 29.95 -11.67
CA ILE A 137 -8.86 30.95 -10.76
C ILE A 137 -8.48 30.63 -9.30
N GLN A 138 -7.73 31.58 -8.73
CA GLN A 138 -7.55 31.92 -7.31
C GLN A 138 -7.02 30.89 -6.30
N GLU A 139 -5.86 31.25 -5.74
CA GLU A 139 -5.32 30.82 -4.45
C GLU A 139 -6.37 30.97 -3.34
N GLY A 140 -6.69 29.87 -2.67
CA GLY A 140 -7.51 29.88 -1.47
C GLY A 140 -8.03 28.50 -1.09
N GLN A 141 -7.34 27.80 -0.16
CA GLN A 141 -7.82 26.64 0.60
C GLN A 141 -8.27 25.41 -0.22
N GLY A 142 -7.31 24.56 -0.58
CA GLY A 142 -7.54 23.26 -1.20
C GLY A 142 -6.30 22.67 -1.86
N SER A 143 -5.09 23.10 -1.46
CA SER A 143 -3.87 22.47 -1.98
C SER A 143 -3.80 21.05 -1.42
N GLY A 144 -3.62 20.06 -2.29
CA GLY A 144 -3.39 18.64 -1.90
C GLY A 144 -2.13 18.43 -1.06
N ARG A 145 -1.77 19.40 -0.25
CA ARG A 145 -0.59 19.49 0.61
C ARG A 145 -1.03 19.63 2.06
N LEU A 146 -0.55 18.75 2.92
CA LEU A 146 -0.74 18.78 4.37
C LEU A 146 0.61 19.02 5.03
N GLU A 147 0.63 19.87 6.05
CA GLU A 147 1.86 20.27 6.74
C GLU A 147 1.71 20.13 8.25
N PHE A 148 2.75 19.61 8.89
CA PHE A 148 2.87 19.57 10.34
C PHE A 148 4.35 19.63 10.73
N ARG A 149 4.74 20.69 11.46
CA ARG A 149 6.15 21.00 11.72
C ARG A 149 6.89 21.08 10.37
N ASP A 150 7.97 20.34 10.22
CA ASP A 150 8.76 20.29 8.97
C ASP A 150 8.29 19.18 8.03
N MET A 151 7.27 18.39 8.42
CA MET A 151 6.70 17.33 7.59
C MET A 151 5.68 17.92 6.61
N VAL A 152 5.85 17.56 5.36
CA VAL A 152 4.97 17.95 4.26
C VAL A 152 4.55 16.69 3.51
N LEU A 153 3.25 16.49 3.40
CA LEU A 153 2.65 15.44 2.58
C LEU A 153 2.00 16.09 1.36
N THR A 154 2.39 15.66 0.17
CA THR A 154 1.86 16.16 -1.11
C THR A 154 1.08 15.04 -1.79
N ARG A 155 -0.23 15.24 -1.94
CA ARG A 155 -1.12 14.25 -2.56
C ARG A 155 -0.83 14.01 -4.03
N SER A 156 -0.60 15.09 -4.79
CA SER A 156 -0.40 15.02 -6.24
C SER A 156 0.85 14.23 -6.65
N THR A 157 1.89 14.20 -5.80
CA THR A 157 3.12 13.44 -6.06
C THR A 157 3.23 12.19 -5.18
N PHE A 158 2.27 12.00 -4.26
CA PHE A 158 2.31 10.92 -3.28
C PHE A 158 3.59 10.89 -2.45
N GLU A 159 4.13 12.07 -2.14
CA GLU A 159 5.39 12.23 -1.46
C GLU A 159 5.19 12.77 -0.05
N VAL A 160 6.04 12.31 0.85
CA VAL A 160 6.19 12.87 2.18
C VAL A 160 7.62 13.32 2.35
N SER A 161 7.81 14.54 2.78
CA SER A 161 9.15 15.11 3.05
C SER A 161 9.21 15.70 4.45
N ILE A 162 10.42 15.76 5.01
CA ILE A 162 10.70 16.39 6.30
C ILE A 162 11.92 17.30 6.11
N GLY A 163 11.77 18.58 6.41
CA GLY A 163 12.83 19.56 6.19
C GLY A 163 13.33 19.60 4.75
N GLY A 164 12.44 19.38 3.77
CA GLY A 164 12.76 19.32 2.33
C GLY A 164 13.41 18.02 1.87
N ARG A 165 13.62 17.02 2.74
CA ARG A 165 14.14 15.71 2.37
C ARG A 165 12.99 14.70 2.22
N VAL A 166 12.85 14.12 1.04
CA VAL A 166 11.79 13.14 0.75
C VAL A 166 12.06 11.84 1.51
N LEU A 167 11.02 11.31 2.18
CA LEU A 167 11.07 10.01 2.85
C LEU A 167 11.23 8.89 1.83
N PRO A 168 12.04 7.85 2.14
CA PRO A 168 12.22 6.74 1.22
C PRO A 168 10.93 5.93 1.10
N LYS A 169 10.50 5.67 -0.14
CA LYS A 169 9.46 4.70 -0.56
C LYS A 169 8.33 4.47 0.45
N ILE A 170 7.47 5.47 0.62
CA ILE A 170 6.24 5.34 1.40
C ILE A 170 5.27 4.42 0.64
N THR A 171 4.75 3.38 1.29
CA THR A 171 3.67 2.56 0.73
C THR A 171 2.35 3.31 0.80
N LYS A 172 1.34 2.78 0.11
CA LYS A 172 0.02 3.39 0.07
C LYS A 172 -0.63 3.47 1.46
N GLN A 173 -0.59 2.40 2.25
CA GLN A 173 -1.13 2.39 3.60
C GLN A 173 -0.38 3.33 4.52
N GLU A 174 0.95 3.38 4.42
CA GLU A 174 1.77 4.34 5.18
C GLU A 174 1.40 5.79 4.82
N PHE A 175 1.15 6.07 3.55
CA PHE A 175 0.70 7.38 3.09
C PHE A 175 -0.66 7.75 3.65
N ALA A 176 -1.65 6.83 3.57
CA ALA A 176 -2.98 7.03 4.09
C ALA A 176 -2.99 7.24 5.62
N ILE A 177 -2.17 6.48 6.36
CA ILE A 177 -1.98 6.67 7.80
C ILE A 177 -1.45 8.09 8.10
N LEU A 178 -0.38 8.49 7.41
CA LEU A 178 0.20 9.83 7.60
C LEU A 178 -0.79 10.93 7.21
N GLU A 179 -1.55 10.73 6.14
CA GLU A 179 -2.57 11.67 5.71
C GLU A 179 -3.67 11.88 6.76
N LEU A 180 -4.18 10.79 7.35
CA LEU A 180 -5.19 10.87 8.41
C LEU A 180 -4.67 11.66 9.61
N LEU A 181 -3.46 11.33 10.06
CA LEU A 181 -2.83 12.00 11.20
C LEU A 181 -2.56 13.49 10.90
N LEU A 182 -2.09 13.82 9.70
CA LEU A 182 -1.81 15.19 9.27
C LEU A 182 -3.05 16.04 9.07
N LYS A 183 -4.19 15.45 8.71
CA LYS A 183 -5.49 16.16 8.65
C LYS A 183 -5.94 16.65 10.02
N ASN A 184 -5.57 15.93 11.08
CA ASN A 184 -6.03 16.20 12.44
C ASN A 184 -4.86 16.06 13.44
N PRO A 185 -3.88 16.97 13.44
CA PRO A 185 -2.61 16.78 14.14
C PRO A 185 -2.73 16.59 15.67
N LYS A 186 -3.77 17.14 16.28
CA LYS A 186 -3.99 17.06 17.74
C LYS A 186 -4.88 15.90 18.18
N GLN A 187 -5.49 15.22 17.22
CA GLN A 187 -6.42 14.14 17.50
C GLN A 187 -5.69 12.82 17.76
N VAL A 188 -6.13 12.11 18.81
CA VAL A 188 -5.77 10.71 19.00
C VAL A 188 -6.74 9.85 18.20
N PHE A 189 -6.23 8.99 17.37
CA PHE A 189 -7.01 8.01 16.61
C PHE A 189 -6.84 6.63 17.22
N SER A 190 -7.93 5.90 17.38
CA SER A 190 -7.88 4.49 17.76
C SER A 190 -7.20 3.66 16.66
N LYS A 191 -6.79 2.45 16.99
CA LYS A 191 -6.23 1.54 15.97
C LYS A 191 -7.28 1.17 14.93
N GLU A 192 -8.53 1.06 15.37
CA GLU A 192 -9.69 0.80 14.53
C GLU A 192 -9.90 1.93 13.51
N ASP A 193 -9.96 3.18 13.98
CA ASP A 193 -10.17 4.34 13.11
C ASP A 193 -9.08 4.47 12.04
N ILE A 194 -7.82 4.25 12.44
CA ILE A 194 -6.68 4.33 11.49
C ILE A 194 -6.77 3.18 10.48
N PHE A 195 -7.11 1.98 10.94
CA PHE A 195 -7.23 0.82 10.07
C PHE A 195 -8.37 1.03 9.07
N GLU A 196 -9.56 1.37 9.54
CA GLU A 196 -10.72 1.62 8.68
C GLU A 196 -10.45 2.72 7.64
N TYR A 197 -9.75 3.78 8.02
CA TYR A 197 -9.35 4.83 7.09
C TYR A 197 -8.33 4.37 6.05
N ALA A 198 -7.28 3.66 6.48
CA ALA A 198 -6.17 3.31 5.60
C ALA A 198 -6.46 2.08 4.73
N TRP A 199 -7.32 1.16 5.18
CA TRP A 199 -7.73 -0.03 4.44
C TRP A 199 -9.14 0.09 3.86
N ASP A 200 -9.93 1.10 4.28
CA ASP A 200 -11.33 1.30 3.88
C ASP A 200 -12.20 0.03 4.11
N GLU A 201 -11.89 -0.69 5.18
CA GLU A 201 -12.54 -1.93 5.61
C GLU A 201 -12.88 -1.87 7.08
N PRO A 202 -14.00 -2.51 7.52
CA PRO A 202 -14.29 -2.65 8.94
C PRO A 202 -13.16 -3.39 9.66
N TYR A 203 -12.77 -2.87 10.81
CA TYR A 203 -11.75 -3.49 11.62
C TYR A 203 -12.20 -4.87 12.17
N MET A 204 -11.51 -5.93 11.77
CA MET A 204 -11.84 -7.33 12.15
C MET A 204 -10.93 -7.89 13.26
N GLY A 205 -10.28 -7.01 14.06
CA GLY A 205 -9.48 -7.41 15.22
C GLY A 205 -7.98 -7.66 14.98
N GLU A 206 -7.46 -7.50 13.78
CA GLU A 206 -6.04 -7.67 13.46
C GLU A 206 -5.23 -6.36 13.60
N THR A 207 -4.92 -5.94 14.84
CA THR A 207 -4.13 -4.72 15.09
C THR A 207 -2.68 -4.79 14.62
N LYS A 208 -2.15 -5.99 14.42
CA LYS A 208 -0.71 -6.19 14.18
C LYS A 208 -0.22 -5.60 12.85
N THR A 209 -1.06 -5.63 11.82
CA THR A 209 -0.76 -5.04 10.53
C THR A 209 -0.52 -3.53 10.65
N LEU A 210 -1.38 -2.81 11.36
CA LEU A 210 -1.22 -1.37 11.59
C LEU A 210 0.05 -1.06 12.37
N ASP A 211 0.34 -1.79 13.44
CA ASP A 211 1.53 -1.57 14.27
C ASP A 211 2.82 -1.72 13.46
N VAL A 212 2.84 -2.62 12.49
CA VAL A 212 3.97 -2.79 11.56
C VAL A 212 4.12 -1.59 10.64
N HIS A 213 3.04 -1.09 10.05
CA HIS A 213 3.09 0.11 9.20
C HIS A 213 3.55 1.34 10.00
N ILE A 214 3.05 1.54 11.21
CA ILE A 214 3.53 2.62 12.11
C ILE A 214 5.03 2.45 12.40
N SER A 215 5.49 1.23 12.67
CA SER A 215 6.92 0.95 12.88
C SER A 215 7.76 1.29 11.64
N ASN A 216 7.28 0.93 10.46
CA ASN A 216 7.94 1.22 9.19
C ASN A 216 8.00 2.72 8.89
N ILE A 217 6.89 3.45 9.12
CA ILE A 217 6.86 4.91 8.99
C ILE A 217 7.92 5.53 9.92
N ARG A 218 7.96 5.15 11.19
CA ARG A 218 8.96 5.63 12.15
C ARG A 218 10.39 5.35 11.71
N LYS A 219 10.67 4.15 11.18
CA LYS A 219 11.99 3.80 10.62
C LYS A 219 12.35 4.71 9.46
N LYS A 220 11.43 4.97 8.53
CA LYS A 220 11.64 5.86 7.38
C LYS A 220 11.87 7.30 7.82
N ILE A 221 11.12 7.81 8.80
CA ILE A 221 11.36 9.12 9.40
C ILE A 221 12.76 9.21 9.99
N LYS A 222 13.20 8.20 10.74
CA LYS A 222 14.55 8.15 11.36
C LYS A 222 15.70 8.16 10.35
N THR A 223 15.46 7.86 9.08
CA THR A 223 16.51 8.01 8.03
C THR A 223 16.75 9.47 7.65
N VAL A 224 15.85 10.37 7.99
CA VAL A 224 15.87 11.79 7.57
C VAL A 224 16.09 12.72 8.76
N THR A 225 15.47 12.42 9.91
CA THR A 225 15.58 13.21 11.15
C THR A 225 15.56 12.28 12.38
N PRO A 226 16.24 12.65 13.47
CA PRO A 226 16.12 11.94 14.75
C PRO A 226 14.79 12.19 15.46
N ASP A 227 14.02 13.20 15.05
CA ASP A 227 12.80 13.62 15.72
C ASP A 227 11.68 12.59 15.61
N GLU A 228 10.84 12.55 16.63
CA GLU A 228 9.65 11.70 16.63
C GLU A 228 8.44 12.51 16.13
N TYR A 229 7.70 11.91 15.19
CA TYR A 229 6.49 12.51 14.58
C TYR A 229 5.22 11.75 14.93
N ILE A 230 5.31 10.51 15.37
CA ILE A 230 4.15 9.70 15.74
C ILE A 230 4.32 9.23 17.17
N GLU A 231 3.39 9.60 18.02
CA GLU A 231 3.30 9.18 19.42
C GLU A 231 2.33 8.01 19.58
N THR A 232 2.68 7.05 20.45
CA THR A 232 1.78 5.98 20.87
C THR A 232 1.08 6.39 22.14
N ILE A 233 -0.24 6.42 22.12
CA ILE A 233 -1.07 6.61 23.31
C ILE A 233 -1.50 5.22 23.79
N TRP A 234 -0.85 4.74 24.83
CA TRP A 234 -1.02 3.38 25.33
C TRP A 234 -2.48 3.04 25.64
N GLY A 235 -2.94 1.91 25.12
CA GLY A 235 -4.32 1.44 25.31
C GLY A 235 -5.36 2.18 24.45
N ILE A 236 -4.95 3.19 23.63
CA ILE A 236 -5.88 3.97 22.80
C ILE A 236 -5.48 3.88 21.33
N GLY A 237 -4.27 4.32 20.94
CA GLY A 237 -3.88 4.35 19.54
C GLY A 237 -2.69 5.27 19.25
N TYR A 238 -2.81 6.11 18.22
CA TYR A 238 -1.72 6.95 17.73
C TYR A 238 -2.17 8.38 17.45
N ARG A 239 -1.22 9.33 17.57
CA ARG A 239 -1.37 10.73 17.13
C ARG A 239 -0.03 11.29 16.63
N LEU A 240 -0.05 12.49 16.07
CA LEU A 240 1.19 13.24 15.82
C LEU A 240 1.77 13.76 17.15
N HIS A 241 3.10 13.70 17.24
CA HIS A 241 3.86 14.21 18.37
C HIS A 241 4.12 15.70 18.18
N GLU A 242 3.72 16.52 19.15
CA GLU A 242 3.92 17.99 19.15
C GLU A 242 5.37 18.42 19.31
#